data_3893a6e252a2403a1cb4498e6dc5c00e
#
_entry.id   3893a6e252a2403a1cb4498e6dc5c00e
#
_cell.length_a   1.000
_cell.length_b   1.000
_cell.length_c   1.000
_cell.angle_alpha   90.00
_cell.angle_beta   90.00
_cell.angle_gamma   90.00
#
_symmetry.space_group_name_H-M   'P 1'
#
loop_
_entity.id
_entity.type
_entity.pdbx_description
1 polymer ?
#
loop_
_entity_poly.entity_id
_entity_poly.type
_entity_poly.pdbx_seq_one_letter_code
_entity_poly.pdbx_strand_id
1 'polypeptide(L)'
;MNSKNSVSIIGCGISGIFAALELKKAGIENVQLFDKSRGVGGRLATRRANDGKFDHGIQYIKIDSLLERQEIRTLIDNKTLAETEEPGIFIGLDGMTNIAKFLTKDLNVKKEFKLLAINEINGSLEMNFENNEKILT
;
A
#
# COMPACT_ATOMS: atom_id res chain seq x y z
N MET A 1 19.34 -3.55 20.40
CA MET A 1 18.28 -2.97 19.53
C MET A 1 16.93 -3.41 20.05
N ASN A 2 16.09 -2.46 20.43
CA ASN A 2 14.81 -2.78 21.08
C ASN A 2 13.84 -3.41 20.07
N SER A 3 13.60 -4.71 20.22
CA SER A 3 12.58 -5.49 19.50
C SER A 3 11.13 -5.12 19.91
N LYS A 4 10.94 -3.97 20.55
CA LYS A 4 9.66 -3.61 21.17
C LYS A 4 8.68 -2.80 20.30
N ASN A 5 9.07 -2.35 19.14
CA ASN A 5 8.18 -1.53 18.31
C ASN A 5 7.88 -2.25 17.00
N SER A 6 6.97 -3.21 17.04
CA SER A 6 6.33 -3.73 15.85
C SER A 6 5.10 -2.88 15.52
N VAL A 7 4.92 -2.55 14.25
CA VAL A 7 3.76 -1.81 13.77
C VAL A 7 3.01 -2.64 12.75
N SER A 8 1.75 -2.89 13.02
CA SER A 8 0.84 -3.56 12.11
C SER A 8 -0.10 -2.55 11.47
N ILE A 9 -0.12 -2.50 10.15
CA ILE A 9 -0.98 -1.59 9.36
C ILE A 9 -2.07 -2.43 8.72
N ILE A 10 -3.33 -2.09 9.01
CA ILE A 10 -4.48 -2.76 8.43
C ILE A 10 -4.97 -1.99 7.20
N GLY A 11 -4.85 -2.62 6.07
CA GLY A 11 -5.16 -2.07 4.75
C GLY A 11 -3.91 -1.68 3.96
N CYS A 12 -3.71 -2.32 2.80
CA CYS A 12 -2.63 -2.02 1.87
C CYS A 12 -3.13 -1.15 0.69
N GLY A 13 -3.97 -0.16 1.02
CA GLY A 13 -4.27 0.95 0.12
C GLY A 13 -3.14 1.98 0.13
N ILE A 14 -3.26 3.02 -0.70
CA ILE A 14 -2.19 4.03 -0.85
C ILE A 14 -1.80 4.68 0.50
N SER A 15 -2.76 4.95 1.37
CA SER A 15 -2.49 5.54 2.69
C SER A 15 -1.68 4.60 3.59
N GLY A 16 -2.03 3.30 3.64
CA GLY A 16 -1.28 2.30 4.41
C GLY A 16 0.13 2.10 3.86
N ILE A 17 0.27 2.10 2.54
CA ILE A 17 1.57 2.00 1.86
C ILE A 17 2.48 3.18 2.26
N PHE A 18 1.98 4.42 2.14
CA PHE A 18 2.77 5.60 2.53
C PHE A 18 3.07 5.63 4.03
N ALA A 19 2.13 5.22 4.90
CA ALA A 19 2.40 5.08 6.32
C ALA A 19 3.56 4.12 6.59
N ALA A 20 3.59 2.96 5.93
CA ALA A 20 4.68 1.99 6.06
C ALA A 20 6.02 2.56 5.57
N LEU A 21 6.03 3.27 4.44
CA LEU A 21 7.23 3.90 3.90
C LEU A 21 7.79 4.96 4.85
N GLU A 22 6.93 5.82 5.41
CA GLU A 22 7.35 6.85 6.37
C GLU A 22 7.88 6.24 7.68
N LEU A 23 7.24 5.18 8.19
CA LEU A 23 7.72 4.47 9.38
C LEU A 23 9.10 3.86 9.14
N LYS A 24 9.32 3.24 7.97
CA LYS A 24 10.65 2.71 7.61
C LYS A 24 11.70 3.80 7.49
N LYS A 25 11.37 4.94 6.89
CA LYS A 25 12.28 6.12 6.86
C LYS A 25 12.61 6.63 8.27
N ALA A 26 11.67 6.55 9.20
CA ALA A 26 11.88 6.89 10.61
C ALA A 26 12.67 5.83 11.39
N GLY A 27 13.16 4.77 10.73
CA GLY A 27 13.97 3.72 11.34
C GLY A 27 13.17 2.62 12.05
N ILE A 28 11.85 2.55 11.84
CA ILE A 28 11.01 1.46 12.34
C ILE A 28 11.02 0.36 11.30
N GLU A 29 11.84 -0.66 11.51
CA GLU A 29 12.01 -1.73 10.52
C GLU A 29 10.93 -2.81 10.57
N ASN A 30 10.37 -3.06 11.77
CA ASN A 30 9.36 -4.10 11.95
C ASN A 30 7.95 -3.55 11.65
N VAL A 31 7.71 -3.25 10.38
CA VAL A 31 6.41 -2.79 9.88
C VAL A 31 5.80 -3.85 8.97
N GLN A 32 4.57 -4.26 9.27
CA GLN A 32 3.84 -5.26 8.49
C GLN A 32 2.47 -4.71 8.08
N LEU A 33 2.14 -4.88 6.79
CA LEU A 33 0.82 -4.54 6.26
C LEU A 33 -0.03 -5.81 6.10
N PHE A 34 -1.31 -5.67 6.40
CA PHE A 34 -2.30 -6.73 6.21
C PHE A 34 -3.43 -6.22 5.32
N ASP A 35 -3.78 -6.94 4.28
CA ASP A 35 -4.91 -6.58 3.43
C ASP A 35 -5.85 -7.76 3.24
N LYS A 36 -7.16 -7.49 3.27
CA LYS A 36 -8.19 -8.50 3.02
C LYS A 36 -8.22 -9.01 1.58
N SER A 37 -7.65 -8.26 0.65
CA SER A 37 -7.71 -8.52 -0.78
C SER A 37 -6.54 -9.39 -1.25
N ARG A 38 -6.67 -10.00 -2.41
CA ARG A 38 -5.58 -10.72 -3.10
C ARG A 38 -4.54 -9.78 -3.71
N GLY A 39 -4.84 -8.51 -3.83
CA GLY A 39 -3.99 -7.48 -4.42
C GLY A 39 -3.73 -6.33 -3.45
N VAL A 40 -2.83 -5.44 -3.85
CA VAL A 40 -2.50 -4.20 -3.15
C VAL A 40 -3.11 -3.01 -3.87
N GLY A 41 -3.20 -1.85 -3.19
CA GLY A 41 -3.57 -0.58 -3.78
C GLY A 41 -4.98 -0.09 -3.40
N GLY A 42 -5.86 -0.96 -2.92
CA GLY A 42 -7.20 -0.54 -2.52
C GLY A 42 -7.95 0.16 -3.67
N ARG A 43 -8.23 1.46 -3.53
CA ARG A 43 -8.90 2.28 -4.56
C ARG A 43 -8.06 2.57 -5.81
N LEU A 44 -6.78 2.24 -5.84
CA LEU A 44 -5.96 2.20 -7.05
C LEU A 44 -6.15 0.89 -7.83
N ALA A 45 -7.35 0.32 -7.81
CA ALA A 45 -7.59 -1.00 -8.37
C ALA A 45 -7.76 -0.95 -9.90
N THR A 46 -6.98 -1.77 -10.59
CA THR A 46 -7.10 -2.04 -12.03
C THR A 46 -7.68 -3.44 -12.22
N ARG A 47 -8.78 -3.55 -12.91
CA ARG A 47 -9.38 -4.83 -13.32
C ARG A 47 -8.81 -5.26 -14.66
N ARG A 48 -8.44 -6.52 -14.74
CA ARG A 48 -8.07 -7.18 -16.01
C ARG A 48 -9.24 -7.98 -16.52
N ALA A 49 -9.62 -7.75 -17.76
CA ALA A 49 -10.61 -8.53 -18.50
C ALA A 49 -9.97 -9.07 -19.79
N ASN A 50 -10.67 -9.94 -20.52
CA ASN A 50 -10.12 -10.57 -21.73
C ASN A 50 -9.74 -9.55 -22.82
N ASP A 51 -10.38 -8.41 -22.83
CA ASP A 51 -10.28 -7.33 -23.83
C ASP A 51 -9.51 -6.10 -23.32
N GLY A 52 -8.91 -6.14 -22.13
CA GLY A 52 -8.07 -5.04 -21.67
C GLY A 52 -7.94 -4.89 -20.16
N LYS A 53 -7.42 -3.74 -19.77
CA LYS A 53 -7.25 -3.31 -18.39
C LYS A 53 -8.11 -2.08 -18.16
N PHE A 54 -8.82 -2.05 -17.06
CA PHE A 54 -9.72 -0.96 -16.71
C PHE A 54 -9.47 -0.54 -15.26
N ASP A 55 -9.13 0.74 -15.06
CA ASP A 55 -9.07 1.33 -13.73
C ASP A 55 -10.50 1.64 -13.28
N HIS A 56 -10.99 0.87 -12.31
CA HIS A 56 -12.37 1.01 -11.82
C HIS A 56 -12.46 1.75 -10.47
N GLY A 57 -11.33 2.18 -9.94
CA GLY A 57 -11.25 3.04 -8.77
C GLY A 57 -10.82 4.45 -9.17
N ILE A 58 -9.67 4.89 -8.65
CA ILE A 58 -9.04 6.17 -9.02
C ILE A 58 -8.40 5.99 -10.40
N GLN A 59 -8.75 6.85 -11.34
CA GLN A 59 -8.26 6.79 -12.72
C GLN A 59 -7.04 7.69 -12.96
N TYR A 60 -6.87 8.72 -12.12
CA TYR A 60 -5.74 9.64 -12.18
C TYR A 60 -5.41 10.19 -10.79
N ILE A 61 -4.23 10.76 -10.66
CA ILE A 61 -3.78 11.45 -9.45
C ILE A 61 -3.46 12.88 -9.83
N LYS A 62 -4.00 13.84 -9.09
CA LYS A 62 -3.60 15.24 -9.20
C LYS A 62 -2.44 15.50 -8.24
N ILE A 63 -1.32 15.97 -8.79
CA ILE A 63 -0.11 16.23 -8.03
C ILE A 63 0.26 17.68 -8.15
N ASP A 64 -0.10 18.49 -7.18
CA ASP A 64 0.22 19.93 -7.18
C ASP A 64 1.55 20.22 -6.45
N SER A 65 1.80 19.53 -5.32
CA SER A 65 2.97 19.79 -4.45
C SER A 65 3.76 18.54 -4.08
N LEU A 66 3.34 17.37 -4.54
CA LEU A 66 3.97 16.09 -4.18
C LEU A 66 5.14 15.68 -5.08
N LEU A 67 5.43 16.46 -6.13
CA LEU A 67 6.57 16.18 -7.04
C LEU A 67 7.92 16.19 -6.33
N GLU A 68 8.03 16.87 -5.19
CA GLU A 68 9.23 16.88 -4.37
C GLU A 68 9.45 15.59 -3.58
N ARG A 69 8.41 14.78 -3.40
CA ARG A 69 8.52 13.50 -2.69
C ARG A 69 9.32 12.50 -3.53
N GLN A 70 10.30 11.90 -2.89
CA GLN A 70 11.18 10.94 -3.54
C GLN A 70 10.43 9.75 -4.15
N GLU A 71 9.38 9.27 -3.50
CA GLU A 71 8.57 8.17 -3.98
C GLU A 71 7.89 8.51 -5.32
N ILE A 72 7.38 9.72 -5.45
CA ILE A 72 6.72 10.19 -6.69
C ILE A 72 7.75 10.31 -7.81
N ARG A 73 8.91 10.91 -7.54
CA ARG A 73 10.01 10.99 -8.51
C ARG A 73 10.44 9.59 -8.97
N THR A 74 10.62 8.67 -8.03
CA THR A 74 10.99 7.29 -8.34
C THR A 74 9.95 6.59 -9.22
N LEU A 75 8.65 6.83 -9.00
CA LEU A 75 7.59 6.28 -9.84
C LEU A 75 7.65 6.84 -11.27
N ILE A 76 7.96 8.13 -11.43
CA ILE A 76 8.10 8.79 -12.74
C ILE A 76 9.35 8.25 -13.45
N ASP A 77 10.49 8.23 -12.79
CA ASP A 77 11.77 7.78 -13.35
C ASP A 77 11.71 6.32 -13.80
N ASN A 78 10.99 5.48 -13.07
CA ASN A 78 10.76 4.07 -13.43
C ASN A 78 9.59 3.85 -14.38
N LYS A 79 9.01 4.91 -14.96
CA LYS A 79 7.89 4.82 -15.90
C LYS A 79 6.70 4.04 -15.34
N THR A 80 6.45 4.16 -14.06
CA THR A 80 5.27 3.60 -13.39
C THR A 80 4.15 4.63 -13.32
N LEU A 81 4.51 5.91 -13.26
CA LEU A 81 3.62 7.05 -13.24
C LEU A 81 4.03 8.00 -14.38
N ALA A 82 3.06 8.53 -15.13
CA ALA A 82 3.30 9.50 -16.18
C ALA A 82 2.31 10.66 -16.11
N GLU A 83 2.79 11.86 -16.40
CA GLU A 83 1.94 13.03 -16.57
C GLU A 83 1.17 12.92 -17.90
N THR A 84 -0.08 13.34 -17.88
CA THR A 84 -0.94 13.40 -19.08
C THR A 84 -0.68 14.70 -19.85
N GLU A 85 -1.44 14.94 -20.91
CA GLU A 85 -1.44 16.23 -21.62
C GLU A 85 -1.96 17.39 -20.74
N GLU A 86 -2.76 17.09 -19.72
CA GLU A 86 -3.21 18.05 -18.71
C GLU A 86 -2.16 18.18 -17.60
N PRO A 87 -1.55 19.36 -17.40
CA PRO A 87 -0.50 19.56 -16.40
C PRO A 87 -0.98 19.23 -14.99
N GLY A 88 -0.15 18.53 -14.23
CA GLY A 88 -0.42 18.12 -12.86
C GLY A 88 -1.33 16.89 -12.74
N ILE A 89 -1.82 16.34 -13.85
CA ILE A 89 -2.61 15.10 -13.85
C ILE A 89 -1.74 13.92 -14.25
N PHE A 90 -1.67 12.94 -13.39
CA PHE A 90 -0.82 11.75 -13.58
C PHE A 90 -1.65 10.47 -13.61
N ILE A 91 -1.22 9.53 -14.44
CA ILE A 91 -1.81 8.19 -14.57
C ILE A 91 -0.76 7.11 -14.33
N GLY A 92 -1.21 5.97 -13.81
CA GLY A 92 -0.38 4.78 -13.70
C GLY A 92 -0.19 4.11 -15.05
N LEU A 93 1.04 4.02 -15.51
CA LEU A 93 1.36 3.25 -16.71
C LEU A 93 1.14 1.76 -16.42
N ASP A 94 0.46 1.09 -17.33
CA ASP A 94 0.02 -0.31 -17.19
C ASP A 94 -1.05 -0.52 -16.08
N GLY A 95 -1.79 0.55 -15.73
CA GLY A 95 -2.88 0.60 -14.76
C GLY A 95 -2.48 1.16 -13.39
N MET A 96 -3.44 1.77 -12.72
CA MET A 96 -3.22 2.44 -11.42
C MET A 96 -2.70 1.50 -10.33
N THR A 97 -3.10 0.22 -10.33
CA THR A 97 -2.57 -0.77 -9.36
C THR A 97 -1.06 -0.94 -9.44
N ASN A 98 -0.45 -0.63 -10.58
CA ASN A 98 0.99 -0.79 -10.76
C ASN A 98 1.79 0.15 -9.87
N ILE A 99 1.25 1.32 -9.56
CA ILE A 99 1.81 2.27 -8.59
C ILE A 99 1.95 1.58 -7.21
N ALA A 100 0.87 0.98 -6.72
CA ALA A 100 0.87 0.29 -5.43
C ALA A 100 1.82 -0.91 -5.41
N LYS A 101 1.86 -1.69 -6.50
CA LYS A 101 2.80 -2.81 -6.63
C LYS A 101 4.25 -2.37 -6.59
N PHE A 102 4.57 -1.25 -7.24
CA PHE A 102 5.92 -0.71 -7.22
C PHE A 102 6.32 -0.26 -5.81
N LEU A 103 5.46 0.51 -5.14
CA LEU A 103 5.72 1.04 -3.80
C LEU A 103 5.81 -0.04 -2.72
N THR A 104 5.19 -1.20 -2.95
CA THR A 104 5.18 -2.31 -1.97
C THR A 104 6.28 -3.33 -2.17
N LYS A 105 7.17 -3.18 -3.15
CA LYS A 105 8.22 -4.17 -3.47
C LYS A 105 9.08 -4.58 -2.27
N ASP A 106 9.43 -3.59 -1.44
CA ASP A 106 10.30 -3.78 -0.27
C ASP A 106 9.52 -3.70 1.05
N LEU A 107 8.20 -3.81 1.01
CA LEU A 107 7.34 -3.83 2.18
C LEU A 107 6.87 -5.26 2.49
N ASN A 108 6.73 -5.54 3.79
CA ASN A 108 6.18 -6.81 4.23
C ASN A 108 4.64 -6.74 4.17
N VAL A 109 4.05 -7.37 3.14
CA VAL A 109 2.60 -7.36 2.90
C VAL A 109 2.02 -8.76 2.97
N LYS A 110 1.07 -8.96 3.88
CA LYS A 110 0.23 -10.15 3.96
C LYS A 110 -1.13 -9.87 3.31
N LYS A 111 -1.44 -10.59 2.25
CA LYS A 111 -2.70 -10.51 1.49
C LYS A 111 -3.65 -11.62 1.94
N GLU A 112 -4.95 -11.42 1.72
CA GLU A 112 -6.01 -12.35 2.15
C GLU A 112 -6.07 -12.47 3.69
N PHE A 113 -5.68 -11.39 4.38
CA PHE A 113 -5.73 -11.24 5.82
C PHE A 113 -6.82 -10.23 6.21
N LYS A 114 -8.07 -10.67 6.22
CA LYS A 114 -9.19 -9.85 6.68
C LYS A 114 -9.25 -9.88 8.20
N LEU A 115 -8.96 -8.73 8.80
CA LEU A 115 -9.03 -8.56 10.25
C LEU A 115 -10.49 -8.69 10.72
N LEU A 116 -10.72 -9.50 11.75
CA LEU A 116 -12.03 -9.68 12.39
C LEU A 116 -12.10 -8.99 13.75
N ALA A 117 -11.04 -9.09 14.55
CA ALA A 117 -10.99 -8.54 15.89
C ALA A 117 -9.55 -8.23 16.32
N ILE A 118 -9.44 -7.28 17.25
CA ILE A 118 -8.22 -6.98 17.98
C ILE A 118 -8.54 -7.09 19.46
N ASN A 119 -7.75 -7.87 20.18
CA ASN A 119 -7.87 -8.06 21.64
C ASN A 119 -6.57 -7.64 22.31
N GLU A 120 -6.66 -7.01 23.46
CA GLU A 120 -5.51 -6.78 24.31
C GLU A 120 -5.27 -7.99 25.21
N ILE A 121 -4.07 -8.55 25.18
CA ILE A 121 -3.66 -9.71 25.98
C ILE A 121 -2.30 -9.41 26.60
N ASN A 122 -2.28 -9.27 27.92
CA ASN A 122 -1.04 -9.03 28.68
C ASN A 122 -0.20 -7.85 28.17
N GLY A 123 -0.85 -6.78 27.75
CA GLY A 123 -0.19 -5.57 27.25
C GLY A 123 0.31 -5.67 25.79
N SER A 124 -0.07 -6.72 25.08
CA SER A 124 0.14 -6.90 23.65
C SER A 124 -1.21 -6.95 22.91
N LEU A 125 -1.21 -6.66 21.62
CA LEU A 125 -2.41 -6.74 20.79
C LEU A 125 -2.42 -8.06 20.02
N GLU A 126 -3.45 -8.87 20.22
CA GLU A 126 -3.74 -10.06 19.39
C GLU A 126 -4.72 -9.68 18.28
N MET A 127 -4.30 -9.82 17.04
CA MET A 127 -5.13 -9.65 15.86
C MET A 127 -5.64 -11.01 15.38
N ASN A 128 -6.96 -11.13 15.22
CA ASN A 128 -7.62 -12.34 14.74
C ASN A 128 -8.12 -12.11 13.31
N PHE A 129 -7.76 -12.99 12.39
CA PHE A 129 -8.08 -12.90 10.97
C PHE A 129 -9.08 -13.98 10.51
N GLU A 130 -9.80 -13.71 9.43
CA GLU A 130 -10.83 -14.62 8.85
C GLU A 130 -10.26 -15.97 8.42
N ASN A 131 -8.98 -16.03 8.05
CA ASN A 131 -8.26 -17.25 7.70
C ASN A 131 -7.79 -18.09 8.91
N ASN A 132 -8.33 -17.81 10.11
CA ASN A 132 -7.97 -18.42 11.40
C ASN A 132 -6.54 -18.12 11.89
N GLU A 133 -5.81 -17.25 11.22
CA GLU A 133 -4.51 -16.77 11.70
C GLU A 133 -4.69 -15.82 12.90
N LYS A 134 -3.77 -15.92 13.84
CA LYS A 134 -3.65 -15.03 14.99
C LYS A 134 -2.25 -14.44 15.03
N ILE A 135 -2.14 -13.14 15.17
CA ILE A 135 -0.86 -12.44 15.21
C ILE A 135 -0.82 -11.55 16.45
N LEU A 136 0.24 -11.69 17.21
CA LEU A 136 0.53 -10.85 18.36
C LEU A 136 1.50 -9.73 17.92
N THR A 137 1.19 -8.49 18.29
CA THR A 137 1.98 -7.31 17.93
C THR A 137 2.16 -6.37 19.12
#